data_ac53e2083a3bb1222368412be3b3c275
#
_entry.id   ac53e2083a3bb1222368412be3b3c275
#
_cell.length_a   1.000
_cell.length_b   1.000
_cell.length_c   1.000
_cell.angle_alpha   90.00
_cell.angle_beta   90.00
_cell.angle_gamma   90.00
#
_symmetry.space_group_name_H-M   'P 1'
#
loop_
_entity.id
_entity.type
_entity.pdbx_description
1 polymer ?
#
loop_
_entity_poly.entity_id
_entity_poly.type
_entity_poly.pdbx_seq_one_letter_code
_entity_poly.pdbx_strand_id
1 'polypeptide(L)'
;CAKESIAHENFKKAFFRASARDAVASVQVDARLPVIPVRALKNKGTEEFTSTQRDIAGRLDREEIAMAEAQLQVEHYWAGALRRAVIDGDVENGSLMAGQSVGMVKEEEPVAEIIAKLMAQSEDALTQRR
;
A
#
# COMPACT_ATOMS: atom_id res chain seq x y z
N CYS A 1 -4.96 2.97 13.68
CA CYS A 1 -4.89 1.51 13.41
C CYS A 1 -5.64 0.75 14.50
N ALA A 2 -6.31 -0.35 14.11
CA ALA A 2 -6.99 -1.20 15.10
C ALA A 2 -5.98 -2.04 15.89
N LYS A 3 -6.13 -2.09 17.21
CA LYS A 3 -5.34 -2.97 18.10
C LYS A 3 -5.54 -4.44 17.75
N GLU A 4 -6.76 -4.80 17.37
CA GLU A 4 -7.15 -6.17 17.01
C GLU A 4 -6.61 -6.63 15.66
N SER A 5 -6.01 -5.72 14.87
CA SER A 5 -5.40 -6.09 13.58
C SER A 5 -4.18 -6.97 13.80
N ILE A 6 -4.09 -8.07 13.03
CA ILE A 6 -2.96 -9.01 13.02
C ILE A 6 -1.74 -8.49 12.26
N ALA A 7 -1.83 -7.31 11.66
CA ALA A 7 -0.69 -6.70 10.96
C ALA A 7 0.50 -6.53 11.89
N HIS A 8 1.69 -6.80 11.38
CA HIS A 8 2.94 -6.72 12.14
C HIS A 8 3.13 -5.34 12.77
N GLU A 9 3.72 -5.28 13.96
CA GLU A 9 3.93 -4.05 14.71
C GLU A 9 4.72 -2.99 13.91
N ASN A 10 5.73 -3.41 13.16
CA ASN A 10 6.49 -2.51 12.29
C ASN A 10 5.63 -1.84 11.22
N PHE A 11 4.67 -2.59 10.64
CA PHE A 11 3.71 -2.05 9.68
C PHE A 11 2.87 -0.92 10.31
N LYS A 12 2.30 -1.16 11.49
CA LYS A 12 1.52 -0.17 12.23
C LYS A 12 2.37 1.06 12.59
N LYS A 13 3.59 0.85 13.11
CA LYS A 13 4.53 1.94 13.45
C LYS A 13 4.92 2.79 12.24
N ALA A 14 5.07 2.17 11.06
CA ALA A 14 5.34 2.92 9.83
C ALA A 14 4.20 3.89 9.51
N PHE A 15 2.95 3.48 9.73
CA PHE A 15 1.78 4.34 9.52
C PHE A 15 1.74 5.54 10.49
N PHE A 16 2.10 5.33 11.76
CA PHE A 16 2.10 6.42 12.75
C PHE A 16 3.11 7.53 12.44
N ARG A 17 4.20 7.18 11.76
CA ARG A 17 5.26 8.12 11.34
C ARG A 17 4.97 8.79 10.01
N ALA A 18 4.09 8.21 9.19
CA ALA A 18 3.80 8.67 7.86
C ALA A 18 3.00 9.97 7.84
N SER A 19 3.21 10.74 6.79
CA SER A 19 2.40 11.89 6.42
C SER A 19 1.61 11.62 5.14
N ALA A 20 0.66 12.48 4.79
CA ALA A 20 -0.09 12.37 3.55
C ALA A 20 0.79 12.37 2.28
N ARG A 21 1.97 13.00 2.35
CA ARG A 21 2.93 13.10 1.24
C ARG A 21 3.68 11.79 0.98
N ASP A 22 3.79 10.94 2.00
CA ASP A 22 4.50 9.66 1.88
C ASP A 22 3.67 8.60 1.16
N ALA A 23 2.33 8.78 1.07
CA ALA A 23 1.43 7.94 0.32
C ALA A 23 1.43 8.33 -1.16
N VAL A 24 2.25 7.66 -1.97
CA VAL A 24 2.43 7.91 -3.40
C VAL A 24 1.67 6.90 -4.26
N ALA A 25 1.22 7.32 -5.44
CA ALA A 25 0.61 6.41 -6.40
C ALA A 25 1.70 5.53 -7.04
N SER A 26 1.40 4.24 -7.21
CA SER A 26 2.24 3.35 -8.01
C SER A 26 2.18 3.77 -9.48
N VAL A 27 3.29 3.56 -10.19
CA VAL A 27 3.41 3.86 -11.62
C VAL A 27 3.20 2.56 -12.41
N GLN A 28 2.32 2.59 -13.40
CA GLN A 28 2.28 1.58 -14.44
C GLN A 28 3.30 1.97 -15.51
N VAL A 29 4.37 1.19 -15.65
CA VAL A 29 5.45 1.47 -16.58
C VAL A 29 5.08 1.10 -18.02
N ASP A 30 4.32 0.03 -18.18
CA ASP A 30 3.87 -0.50 -19.47
C ASP A 30 2.40 -0.91 -19.39
N ALA A 31 1.58 -0.44 -20.33
CA ALA A 31 0.15 -0.72 -20.36
C ALA A 31 -0.19 -2.21 -20.57
N ARG A 32 0.73 -3.01 -21.06
CA ARG A 32 0.59 -4.46 -21.24
C ARG A 32 0.65 -5.22 -19.92
N LEU A 33 1.28 -4.63 -18.90
CA LEU A 33 1.41 -5.25 -17.57
C LEU A 33 0.18 -4.94 -16.72
N PRO A 34 -0.39 -5.92 -16.00
CA PRO A 34 -1.64 -5.75 -15.22
C PRO A 34 -1.37 -5.05 -13.90
N VAL A 35 -0.85 -3.82 -13.95
CA VAL A 35 -0.59 -3.00 -12.78
C VAL A 35 -1.78 -2.09 -12.52
N ILE A 36 -2.57 -2.41 -11.51
CA ILE A 36 -3.63 -1.52 -11.02
C ILE A 36 -2.96 -0.43 -10.17
N PRO A 37 -3.12 0.86 -10.53
CA PRO A 37 -2.56 1.95 -9.72
C PRO A 37 -3.12 1.91 -8.29
N VAL A 38 -2.24 1.84 -7.32
CA VAL A 38 -2.57 1.89 -5.89
C VAL A 38 -1.72 2.96 -5.20
N ARG A 39 -2.14 3.40 -4.01
CA ARG A 39 -1.28 4.21 -3.16
C ARG A 39 -0.60 3.34 -2.10
N ALA A 40 0.67 3.62 -1.89
CA ALA A 40 1.47 3.00 -0.84
C ALA A 40 2.47 4.01 -0.27
N LEU A 41 2.97 3.74 0.93
CA LEU A 41 4.07 4.53 1.49
C LEU A 41 5.32 4.32 0.61
N LYS A 42 5.95 5.44 0.24
CA LYS A 42 7.18 5.40 -0.54
C LYS A 42 8.29 4.74 0.28
N ASN A 43 8.89 3.69 -0.26
CA ASN A 43 10.00 2.96 0.32
C ASN A 43 10.82 2.27 -0.78
N LYS A 44 11.83 1.50 -0.39
CA LYS A 44 12.65 0.74 -1.33
C LYS A 44 11.82 -0.24 -2.18
N GLY A 45 10.81 -0.90 -1.58
CA GLY A 45 9.91 -1.81 -2.31
C GLY A 45 9.14 -1.12 -3.45
N THR A 46 8.72 0.13 -3.30
CA THR A 46 8.05 0.89 -4.36
C THR A 46 9.00 1.25 -5.52
N GLU A 47 10.27 1.50 -5.21
CA GLU A 47 11.31 1.79 -6.21
C GLU A 47 11.70 0.52 -6.96
N GLU A 48 11.90 -0.58 -6.24
CA GLU A 48 12.19 -1.90 -6.82
C GLU A 48 11.05 -2.40 -7.71
N PHE A 49 9.78 -2.16 -7.33
CA PHE A 49 8.65 -2.53 -8.17
C PHE A 49 8.67 -1.83 -9.52
N THR A 50 9.00 -0.54 -9.54
CA THR A 50 9.13 0.22 -10.79
C THR A 50 10.27 -0.31 -11.66
N SER A 51 11.41 -0.68 -11.04
CA SER A 51 12.55 -1.29 -11.74
C SER A 51 12.19 -2.66 -12.31
N THR A 52 11.51 -3.49 -11.53
CA THR A 52 11.05 -4.83 -11.94
C THR A 52 10.10 -4.77 -13.14
N GLN A 53 9.15 -3.83 -13.13
CA GLN A 53 8.28 -3.62 -14.29
C GLN A 53 9.06 -3.29 -15.55
N ARG A 54 10.10 -2.42 -15.45
CA ARG A 54 10.95 -2.08 -16.62
C ARG A 54 11.73 -3.28 -17.14
N ASP A 55 12.27 -4.10 -16.26
CA ASP A 55 12.96 -5.33 -16.64
C ASP A 55 12.02 -6.30 -17.37
N ILE A 56 10.85 -6.56 -16.81
CA ILE A 56 9.83 -7.43 -17.40
C ILE A 56 9.39 -6.91 -18.77
N ALA A 57 9.12 -5.60 -18.90
CA ALA A 57 8.75 -5.00 -20.18
C ALA A 57 9.86 -5.12 -21.22
N GLY A 58 11.12 -4.89 -20.83
CA GLY A 58 12.27 -5.06 -21.70
C GLY A 58 12.49 -6.50 -22.17
N ARG A 59 12.25 -7.49 -21.32
CA ARG A 59 12.32 -8.92 -21.69
C ARG A 59 11.18 -9.30 -22.63
N LEU A 60 10.00 -8.72 -22.43
CA LEU A 60 8.85 -8.90 -23.32
C LEU A 60 9.12 -8.31 -24.71
N ASP A 61 9.74 -7.12 -24.79
CA ASP A 61 10.11 -6.48 -26.05
C ASP A 61 11.18 -7.25 -26.84
N ARG A 62 12.05 -7.96 -26.13
CA ARG A 62 13.06 -8.85 -26.73
C ARG A 62 12.56 -10.26 -27.02
N GLU A 63 11.27 -10.50 -26.81
CA GLU A 63 10.63 -11.82 -26.98
C GLU A 63 11.26 -12.94 -26.11
N GLU A 64 11.91 -12.58 -25.00
CA GLU A 64 12.54 -13.52 -24.07
C GLU A 64 11.49 -14.23 -23.18
N ILE A 65 10.34 -13.61 -22.98
CA ILE A 65 9.21 -14.13 -22.21
C ILE A 65 7.89 -13.88 -22.93
N ALA A 66 6.91 -14.75 -22.72
CA ALA A 66 5.57 -14.57 -23.24
C ALA A 66 4.75 -13.57 -22.37
N MET A 67 3.71 -12.98 -22.95
CA MET A 67 2.82 -12.03 -22.26
C MET A 67 2.23 -12.62 -20.98
N ALA A 68 1.74 -13.87 -21.01
CA ALA A 68 1.18 -14.53 -19.85
C ALA A 68 2.20 -14.69 -18.71
N GLU A 69 3.45 -14.98 -19.06
CA GLU A 69 4.53 -15.08 -18.08
C GLU A 69 4.89 -13.72 -17.49
N ALA A 70 4.97 -12.67 -18.31
CA ALA A 70 5.21 -11.30 -17.85
C ALA A 70 4.14 -10.85 -16.86
N GLN A 71 2.87 -11.10 -17.16
CA GLN A 71 1.75 -10.77 -16.27
C GLN A 71 1.83 -11.53 -14.94
N LEU A 72 2.12 -12.83 -14.98
CA LEU A 72 2.27 -13.66 -13.78
C LEU A 72 3.42 -13.19 -12.88
N GLN A 73 4.55 -12.78 -13.46
CA GLN A 73 5.69 -12.26 -12.70
C GLN A 73 5.32 -10.97 -11.94
N VAL A 74 4.53 -10.07 -12.55
CA VAL A 74 4.03 -8.85 -11.90
C VAL A 74 3.09 -9.19 -10.73
N GLU A 75 2.16 -10.13 -10.93
CA GLU A 75 1.22 -10.55 -9.87
C GLU A 75 1.96 -11.19 -8.68
N HIS A 76 2.92 -12.07 -8.93
CA HIS A 76 3.72 -12.69 -7.88
C HIS A 76 4.54 -11.67 -7.09
N TYR A 77 5.09 -10.65 -7.76
CA TYR A 77 5.80 -9.58 -7.07
C TYR A 77 4.90 -8.85 -6.06
N TRP A 78 3.70 -8.47 -6.48
CA TRP A 78 2.72 -7.77 -5.64
C TRP A 78 2.28 -8.61 -4.43
N ALA A 79 1.87 -9.84 -4.66
CA ALA A 79 1.43 -10.74 -3.58
C ALA A 79 2.53 -10.92 -2.53
N GLY A 80 3.77 -11.14 -2.95
CA GLY A 80 4.92 -11.26 -2.07
C GLY A 80 5.23 -9.97 -1.30
N ALA A 81 5.13 -8.81 -1.95
CA ALA A 81 5.42 -7.52 -1.32
C ALA A 81 4.42 -7.16 -0.21
N LEU A 82 3.13 -7.41 -0.42
CA LEU A 82 2.11 -7.21 0.60
C LEU A 82 2.34 -8.09 1.83
N ARG A 83 2.59 -9.37 1.62
CA ARG A 83 2.87 -10.31 2.70
C ARG A 83 4.10 -9.89 3.51
N ARG A 84 5.19 -9.53 2.85
CA ARG A 84 6.43 -9.08 3.52
C ARG A 84 6.16 -7.91 4.47
N ALA A 85 5.38 -6.92 4.05
CA ALA A 85 5.09 -5.78 4.90
C ALA A 85 4.15 -6.14 6.05
N VAL A 86 3.02 -6.79 5.76
CA VAL A 86 1.92 -6.97 6.73
C VAL A 86 2.20 -8.09 7.72
N ILE A 87 2.79 -9.19 7.27
CA ILE A 87 3.00 -10.39 8.09
C ILE A 87 4.43 -10.45 8.62
N ASP A 88 5.42 -10.26 7.74
CA ASP A 88 6.83 -10.43 8.12
C ASP A 88 7.43 -9.14 8.73
N GLY A 89 6.74 -8.01 8.62
CA GLY A 89 7.15 -6.72 9.17
C GLY A 89 8.33 -6.06 8.45
N ASP A 90 8.64 -6.50 7.22
CA ASP A 90 9.64 -5.87 6.36
C ASP A 90 9.03 -4.65 5.66
N VAL A 91 9.09 -3.52 6.33
CA VAL A 91 8.51 -2.25 5.87
C VAL A 91 9.38 -1.52 4.84
N GLU A 92 10.61 -1.95 4.64
CA GLU A 92 11.53 -1.36 3.64
C GLU A 92 11.30 -1.98 2.24
N ASN A 93 11.16 -3.30 2.16
CA ASN A 93 11.08 -4.03 0.90
C ASN A 93 9.65 -4.52 0.60
N GLY A 94 8.73 -4.39 1.56
CA GLY A 94 7.33 -4.73 1.40
C GLY A 94 6.48 -3.58 0.88
N SER A 95 5.24 -3.87 0.49
CA SER A 95 4.26 -2.86 0.08
C SER A 95 3.37 -2.46 1.25
N LEU A 96 3.38 -1.18 1.61
CA LEU A 96 2.55 -0.59 2.65
C LEU A 96 1.43 0.22 2.00
N MET A 97 0.38 -0.47 1.57
CA MET A 97 -0.76 0.20 0.92
C MET A 97 -1.44 1.16 1.90
N ALA A 98 -1.52 2.42 1.52
CA ALA A 98 -2.09 3.48 2.33
C ALA A 98 -2.63 4.62 1.48
N GLY A 99 -3.79 5.15 1.84
CA GLY A 99 -4.27 6.43 1.30
C GLY A 99 -3.62 7.63 1.98
N GLN A 100 -3.87 8.83 1.47
CA GLN A 100 -3.33 10.06 2.04
C GLN A 100 -3.81 10.34 3.47
N SER A 101 -4.95 9.74 3.87
CA SER A 101 -5.46 9.77 5.25
C SER A 101 -4.52 9.09 6.27
N VAL A 102 -3.48 8.37 5.82
CA VAL A 102 -2.44 7.81 6.70
C VAL A 102 -1.84 8.88 7.62
N GLY A 103 -1.72 10.11 7.15
CA GLY A 103 -1.24 11.24 7.95
C GLY A 103 -2.08 11.55 9.20
N MET A 104 -3.32 11.05 9.28
CA MET A 104 -4.23 11.19 10.41
C MET A 104 -4.11 10.03 11.41
N VAL A 105 -3.46 8.93 11.04
CA VAL A 105 -3.32 7.72 11.89
C VAL A 105 -2.09 7.90 12.77
N LYS A 106 -2.28 8.07 14.08
CA LYS A 106 -1.17 8.38 15.01
C LYS A 106 -0.91 7.32 16.07
N GLU A 107 -1.89 6.47 16.32
CA GLU A 107 -1.83 5.47 17.39
C GLU A 107 -2.68 4.25 17.08
N GLU A 108 -2.54 3.21 17.91
CA GLU A 108 -3.44 2.07 17.93
C GLU A 108 -4.61 2.35 18.87
N GLU A 109 -5.80 2.04 18.39
CA GLU A 109 -7.03 2.17 19.15
C GLU A 109 -7.86 0.88 19.01
N PRO A 110 -8.63 0.50 20.05
CA PRO A 110 -9.62 -0.56 19.90
C PRO A 110 -10.64 -0.22 18.80
N VAL A 111 -11.10 -1.23 18.05
CA VAL A 111 -12.11 -1.03 16.99
C VAL A 111 -13.35 -0.33 17.52
N ALA A 112 -13.80 -0.69 18.72
CA ALA A 112 -14.98 -0.06 19.35
C ALA A 112 -14.81 1.46 19.52
N GLU A 113 -13.63 1.92 19.93
CA GLU A 113 -13.33 3.36 20.06
C GLU A 113 -13.26 4.05 18.71
N ILE A 114 -12.67 3.41 17.70
CA ILE A 114 -12.62 3.96 16.33
C ILE A 114 -14.03 4.18 15.80
N ILE A 115 -14.94 3.21 15.99
CA ILE A 115 -16.33 3.31 15.55
C ILE A 115 -17.06 4.41 16.33
N ALA A 116 -16.90 4.47 17.64
CA ALA A 116 -17.54 5.49 18.47
C ALA A 116 -17.11 6.92 18.04
N LYS A 117 -15.81 7.12 17.80
CA LYS A 117 -15.28 8.40 17.30
C LYS A 117 -15.84 8.77 15.90
N LEU A 118 -15.94 7.80 15.00
CA LEU A 118 -16.51 8.01 13.67
C LEU A 118 -17.99 8.46 13.76
N MET A 119 -18.78 7.81 14.61
CA MET A 119 -20.18 8.18 14.81
C MET A 119 -20.33 9.57 15.38
N ALA A 120 -19.60 9.91 16.44
CA ALA A 120 -19.64 11.24 17.05
C ALA A 120 -19.24 12.34 16.05
N GLN A 121 -18.13 12.16 15.32
CA GLN A 121 -17.69 13.10 14.30
C GLN A 121 -18.71 13.28 13.17
N SER A 122 -19.40 12.20 12.79
CA SER A 122 -20.46 12.28 11.76
C SER A 122 -21.67 13.08 12.23
N GLU A 123 -22.11 12.90 13.47
CA GLU A 123 -23.20 13.65 14.09
C GLU A 123 -22.86 15.14 14.20
N ASP A 124 -21.65 15.46 14.65
CA ASP A 124 -21.15 16.83 14.73
C ASP A 124 -21.12 17.51 13.35
N ALA A 125 -20.59 16.82 12.35
CA ALA A 125 -20.51 17.34 10.97
C ALA A 125 -21.91 17.61 10.37
N LEU A 126 -22.89 16.75 10.64
CA LEU A 126 -24.27 16.96 10.20
C LEU A 126 -24.94 18.13 10.92
N THR A 127 -24.64 18.32 12.19
CA THR A 127 -25.19 19.42 12.99
C THR A 127 -24.63 20.78 12.53
N GLN A 128 -23.34 20.85 12.21
CA GLN A 128 -22.68 22.09 11.73
C GLN A 128 -23.14 22.53 10.34
N ARG A 129 -23.73 21.65 9.54
CA ARG A 129 -24.25 21.97 8.20
C ARG A 129 -25.71 22.47 8.18
N ARG A 130 -26.35 22.54 9.31
CA ARG A 130 -27.69 23.12 9.49
C ARG A 130 -27.60 24.58 9.88
#